data_90c61a76e4f62a10e2b9dd9b5443536d
#
_entry.id   90c61a76e4f62a10e2b9dd9b5443536d
#
_cell.length_a   1.000
_cell.length_b   1.000
_cell.length_c   1.000
_cell.angle_alpha   90.00
_cell.angle_beta   90.00
_cell.angle_gamma   90.00
#
_symmetry.space_group_name_H-M   'P 1'
#
loop_
_entity.id
_entity.type
_entity.pdbx_description
1 polymer ?
#
loop_
_entity_poly.entity_id
_entity_poly.type
_entity_poly.pdbx_seq_one_letter_code
_entity_poly.pdbx_strand_id
1 'polypeptide(L)'
;HLAAAAERDRLLAQIADDDRRLAERTGSLIRQFDQIHHLLERWRVVDGWSLTPTGTILSRLFHEADLLCALAIADGLLDDLTAPELAGVASSFTYEHRSKELAPPPWFPTARMRERAARIEALARRLVDDEHHLGLPGTRPPDPTIAALAHAWAAGDPLDEVLGEELLSGGDFVRNIKTLIDLLRQVATVAPDRRTAAVAAEAADSLPRGVVAASSEIVVPGPTAAG
;
A
#
# COMPACT_ATOMS: atom_id res chain seq x y z
N HIS A 1 -33.01 51.62 -9.28
CA HIS A 1 -33.01 50.72 -10.42
C HIS A 1 -31.61 50.41 -10.96
N LEU A 2 -30.69 51.42 -11.06
CA LEU A 2 -29.31 51.20 -11.57
C LEU A 2 -28.45 50.33 -10.68
N ALA A 3 -28.56 50.46 -9.34
CA ALA A 3 -27.78 49.65 -8.39
C ALA A 3 -28.24 48.16 -8.43
N ALA A 4 -29.54 47.89 -8.55
CA ALA A 4 -30.08 46.55 -8.67
C ALA A 4 -29.67 45.87 -10.02
N ALA A 5 -29.56 46.65 -11.07
CA ALA A 5 -29.10 46.16 -12.39
C ALA A 5 -27.58 45.76 -12.30
N ALA A 6 -26.76 46.60 -11.69
CA ALA A 6 -25.33 46.35 -11.51
C ALA A 6 -25.09 45.12 -10.61
N GLU A 7 -25.90 44.93 -9.55
CA GLU A 7 -25.79 43.77 -8.67
C GLU A 7 -26.21 42.46 -9.38
N ARG A 8 -27.29 42.53 -10.18
CA ARG A 8 -27.68 41.39 -11.04
C ARG A 8 -26.57 40.99 -12.02
N ASP A 9 -25.96 41.97 -12.69
CA ASP A 9 -24.93 41.72 -13.69
C ASP A 9 -23.67 41.12 -13.02
N ARG A 10 -23.33 41.58 -11.81
CA ARG A 10 -22.26 40.99 -10.98
C ARG A 10 -22.55 39.54 -10.60
N LEU A 11 -23.76 39.22 -10.14
CA LEU A 11 -24.17 37.87 -9.80
C LEU A 11 -24.17 36.93 -11.00
N LEU A 12 -24.63 37.39 -12.15
CA LEU A 12 -24.57 36.65 -13.42
C LEU A 12 -23.14 36.35 -13.85
N ALA A 13 -22.23 37.28 -13.68
CA ALA A 13 -20.81 37.08 -13.97
C ALA A 13 -20.17 36.05 -13.01
N GLN A 14 -20.54 36.08 -11.72
CA GLN A 14 -20.12 35.08 -10.73
C GLN A 14 -20.62 33.67 -11.08
N ILE A 15 -21.90 33.53 -11.40
CA ILE A 15 -22.50 32.27 -11.83
C ILE A 15 -21.76 31.71 -13.04
N ALA A 16 -21.50 32.54 -14.07
CA ALA A 16 -20.79 32.12 -15.28
C ALA A 16 -19.35 31.69 -15.00
N ASP A 17 -18.66 32.29 -14.03
CA ASP A 17 -17.32 31.91 -13.62
C ASP A 17 -17.34 30.59 -12.84
N ASP A 18 -18.30 30.42 -11.93
CA ASP A 18 -18.48 29.19 -11.15
C ASP A 18 -18.85 28.00 -12.06
N ASP A 19 -19.74 28.21 -13.04
CA ASP A 19 -20.11 27.21 -14.04
C ASP A 19 -18.89 26.77 -14.88
N ARG A 20 -18.04 27.72 -15.26
CA ARG A 20 -16.80 27.43 -15.99
C ARG A 20 -15.83 26.60 -15.17
N ARG A 21 -15.59 26.98 -13.90
CA ARG A 21 -14.74 26.24 -12.98
C ARG A 21 -15.27 24.83 -12.71
N LEU A 22 -16.59 24.69 -12.59
CA LEU A 22 -17.24 23.39 -12.43
C LEU A 22 -17.03 22.51 -13.67
N ALA A 23 -17.23 23.06 -14.85
CA ALA A 23 -17.03 22.36 -16.12
C ALA A 23 -15.55 21.93 -16.32
N GLU A 24 -14.59 22.78 -15.95
CA GLU A 24 -13.17 22.46 -16.00
C GLU A 24 -12.80 21.32 -15.03
N ARG A 25 -13.31 21.38 -13.78
CA ARG A 25 -13.11 20.31 -12.79
C ARG A 25 -13.73 18.99 -13.24
N THR A 26 -14.96 19.03 -13.74
CA THR A 26 -15.65 17.83 -14.23
C THR A 26 -14.90 17.22 -15.42
N GLY A 27 -14.47 18.06 -16.37
CA GLY A 27 -13.67 17.61 -17.51
C GLY A 27 -12.30 17.02 -17.09
N SER A 28 -11.69 17.53 -16.00
CA SER A 28 -10.47 16.98 -15.44
C SER A 28 -10.69 15.60 -14.80
N LEU A 29 -11.77 15.43 -14.03
CA LEU A 29 -12.13 14.16 -13.40
C LEU A 29 -12.44 13.07 -14.43
N ILE A 30 -13.18 13.40 -15.47
CA ILE A 30 -13.47 12.46 -16.57
C ILE A 30 -12.18 11.99 -17.23
N ARG A 31 -11.28 12.91 -17.58
CA ARG A 31 -9.99 12.55 -18.18
C ARG A 31 -9.16 11.66 -17.26
N GLN A 32 -9.10 11.99 -15.97
CA GLN A 32 -8.38 11.18 -14.98
C GLN A 32 -9.00 9.78 -14.84
N PHE A 33 -10.31 9.68 -14.84
CA PHE A 33 -11.00 8.41 -14.83
C PHE A 33 -10.66 7.56 -16.07
N ASP A 34 -10.70 8.15 -17.25
CA ASP A 34 -10.35 7.47 -18.50
C ASP A 34 -8.89 6.99 -18.49
N GLN A 35 -7.97 7.80 -17.96
CA GLN A 35 -6.55 7.44 -17.81
C GLN A 35 -6.37 6.25 -16.86
N ILE A 36 -7.04 6.26 -15.70
CA ILE A 36 -7.02 5.14 -14.74
C ILE A 36 -7.62 3.90 -15.39
N HIS A 37 -8.77 4.00 -16.04
CA HIS A 37 -9.40 2.87 -16.71
C HIS A 37 -8.48 2.26 -17.76
N HIS A 38 -7.83 3.09 -18.59
CA HIS A 38 -6.86 2.63 -19.58
C HIS A 38 -5.65 1.94 -18.96
N LEU A 39 -5.12 2.43 -17.82
CA LEU A 39 -4.06 1.77 -17.05
C LEU A 39 -4.52 0.38 -16.60
N LEU A 40 -5.71 0.28 -16.02
CA LEU A 40 -6.24 -0.99 -15.51
C LEU A 40 -6.49 -2.02 -16.63
N GLU A 41 -6.96 -1.59 -17.80
CA GLU A 41 -7.07 -2.45 -18.99
C GLU A 41 -5.70 -2.95 -19.48
N ARG A 42 -4.72 -2.03 -19.58
CA ARG A 42 -3.35 -2.35 -20.00
C ARG A 42 -2.70 -3.41 -19.09
N TRP A 43 -2.95 -3.33 -17.80
CA TRP A 43 -2.47 -4.27 -16.79
C TRP A 43 -3.41 -5.46 -16.57
N ARG A 44 -4.45 -5.61 -17.42
CA ARG A 44 -5.43 -6.70 -17.37
C ARG A 44 -6.08 -6.86 -15.99
N VAL A 45 -6.30 -5.75 -15.32
CA VAL A 45 -7.06 -5.69 -14.06
C VAL A 45 -8.56 -5.67 -14.36
N VAL A 46 -8.94 -5.01 -15.44
CA VAL A 46 -10.30 -5.00 -15.97
C VAL A 46 -10.30 -5.44 -17.45
N ASP A 47 -11.45 -5.91 -17.92
CA ASP A 47 -11.78 -6.14 -19.32
C ASP A 47 -13.10 -5.39 -19.59
N GLY A 48 -12.97 -4.22 -20.20
CA GLY A 48 -14.05 -3.24 -20.24
C GLY A 48 -14.53 -2.87 -18.84
N TRP A 49 -15.77 -3.19 -18.53
CA TRP A 49 -16.40 -2.91 -17.22
C TRP A 49 -16.43 -4.12 -16.28
N SER A 50 -15.74 -5.18 -16.62
CA SER A 50 -15.70 -6.41 -15.83
C SER A 50 -14.36 -6.58 -15.13
N LEU A 51 -14.38 -7.05 -13.88
CA LEU A 51 -13.16 -7.42 -13.17
C LEU A 51 -12.58 -8.71 -13.74
N THR A 52 -11.28 -8.71 -13.97
CA THR A 52 -10.52 -9.95 -14.20
C THR A 52 -10.21 -10.65 -12.88
N PRO A 53 -9.56 -11.82 -12.86
CA PRO A 53 -9.03 -12.40 -11.63
C PRO A 53 -8.12 -11.45 -10.87
N THR A 54 -7.22 -10.72 -11.56
CA THR A 54 -6.35 -9.69 -10.95
C THR A 54 -7.18 -8.53 -10.37
N GLY A 55 -8.22 -8.10 -11.09
CA GLY A 55 -9.14 -7.07 -10.60
C GLY A 55 -9.92 -7.51 -9.37
N THR A 56 -10.25 -8.80 -9.29
CA THR A 56 -10.90 -9.37 -8.10
C THR A 56 -9.96 -9.35 -6.89
N ILE A 57 -8.66 -9.62 -7.08
CA ILE A 57 -7.64 -9.45 -6.04
C ILE A 57 -7.59 -8.00 -5.59
N LEU A 58 -7.40 -7.06 -6.54
CA LEU A 58 -7.30 -5.63 -6.27
C LEU A 58 -8.50 -5.10 -5.49
N SER A 59 -9.72 -5.51 -5.84
CA SER A 59 -10.96 -5.02 -5.20
C SER A 59 -11.09 -5.36 -3.71
N ARG A 60 -10.21 -6.23 -3.19
CA ARG A 60 -10.18 -6.69 -1.80
C ARG A 60 -8.91 -6.31 -1.05
N LEU A 61 -8.04 -5.53 -1.69
CA LEU A 61 -6.86 -4.96 -1.07
C LEU A 61 -7.14 -3.50 -0.69
N PHE A 62 -6.73 -3.10 0.51
CA PHE A 62 -6.92 -1.76 1.05
C PHE A 62 -5.58 -1.22 1.54
N HIS A 63 -4.73 -0.83 0.58
CA HIS A 63 -3.37 -0.37 0.84
C HIS A 63 -2.95 0.69 -0.18
N GLU A 64 -2.03 1.60 0.18
CA GLU A 64 -1.54 2.65 -0.74
C GLU A 64 -0.91 2.10 -2.03
N ALA A 65 -0.29 0.92 -1.96
CA ALA A 65 0.30 0.21 -3.10
C ALA A 65 -0.56 -0.98 -3.55
N ASP A 66 -1.89 -0.87 -3.47
CA ASP A 66 -2.84 -1.96 -3.72
C ASP A 66 -2.71 -2.57 -5.12
N LEU A 67 -2.59 -1.73 -6.16
CA LEU A 67 -2.40 -2.20 -7.53
C LEU A 67 -1.10 -2.99 -7.69
N LEU A 68 0.03 -2.47 -7.19
CA LEU A 68 1.31 -3.17 -7.24
C LEU A 68 1.25 -4.51 -6.48
N CYS A 69 0.62 -4.51 -5.31
CA CYS A 69 0.43 -5.72 -4.50
C CYS A 69 -0.45 -6.75 -5.22
N ALA A 70 -1.57 -6.32 -5.83
CA ALA A 70 -2.45 -7.19 -6.61
C ALA A 70 -1.72 -7.83 -7.80
N LEU A 71 -0.93 -7.04 -8.52
CA LEU A 71 -0.12 -7.52 -9.64
C LEU A 71 0.96 -8.51 -9.16
N ALA A 72 1.64 -8.22 -8.05
CA ALA A 72 2.64 -9.12 -7.47
C ALA A 72 2.03 -10.47 -7.04
N ILE A 73 0.83 -10.46 -6.46
CA ILE A 73 0.07 -11.67 -6.11
C ILE A 73 -0.32 -12.44 -7.38
N ALA A 74 -0.89 -11.76 -8.38
CA ALA A 74 -1.34 -12.37 -9.62
C ALA A 74 -0.19 -13.00 -10.43
N ASP A 75 1.00 -12.39 -10.38
CA ASP A 75 2.23 -12.89 -11.02
C ASP A 75 2.96 -13.97 -10.20
N GLY A 76 2.39 -14.41 -9.05
CA GLY A 76 2.98 -15.44 -8.18
C GLY A 76 4.29 -15.01 -7.52
N LEU A 77 4.54 -13.71 -7.36
CA LEU A 77 5.79 -13.21 -6.75
C LEU A 77 5.85 -13.46 -5.25
N LEU A 78 4.72 -13.80 -4.64
CA LEU A 78 4.63 -14.17 -3.22
C LEU A 78 4.56 -15.71 -3.02
N ASP A 79 4.59 -16.49 -4.10
CA ASP A 79 4.48 -17.95 -4.01
C ASP A 79 5.79 -18.60 -3.58
N ASP A 80 5.68 -19.80 -2.99
CA ASP A 80 6.80 -20.64 -2.55
C ASP A 80 7.73 -20.00 -1.49
N LEU A 81 7.27 -18.98 -0.80
CA LEU A 81 7.96 -18.39 0.35
C LEU A 81 7.59 -19.13 1.63
N THR A 82 8.47 -19.11 2.62
CA THR A 82 8.14 -19.46 4.02
C THR A 82 7.46 -18.26 4.69
N ALA A 83 6.80 -18.45 5.83
CA ALA A 83 6.13 -17.38 6.55
C ALA A 83 7.07 -16.20 6.89
N PRO A 84 8.31 -16.41 7.41
CA PRO A 84 9.27 -15.32 7.60
C PRO A 84 9.69 -14.64 6.28
N GLU A 85 9.95 -15.41 5.22
CA GLU A 85 10.31 -14.85 3.91
C GLU A 85 9.18 -13.97 3.36
N LEU A 86 7.92 -14.45 3.47
CA LEU A 86 6.77 -13.69 3.01
C LEU A 86 6.59 -12.40 3.82
N ALA A 87 6.74 -12.45 5.14
CA ALA A 87 6.70 -11.25 5.98
C ALA A 87 7.77 -10.24 5.56
N GLY A 88 9.00 -10.71 5.32
CA GLY A 88 10.10 -9.86 4.87
C GLY A 88 9.86 -9.24 3.49
N VAL A 89 9.38 -10.02 2.51
CA VAL A 89 9.07 -9.49 1.17
C VAL A 89 7.88 -8.53 1.21
N ALA A 90 6.79 -8.90 1.92
CA ALA A 90 5.59 -8.08 2.02
C ALA A 90 5.82 -6.75 2.75
N SER A 91 6.80 -6.69 3.67
CA SER A 91 7.15 -5.44 4.36
C SER A 91 7.58 -4.32 3.40
N SER A 92 8.10 -4.66 2.21
CA SER A 92 8.49 -3.67 1.20
C SER A 92 7.30 -2.86 0.64
N PHE A 93 6.10 -3.38 0.70
CA PHE A 93 4.90 -2.63 0.31
C PHE A 93 4.46 -1.65 1.41
N THR A 94 4.67 -1.97 2.69
CA THR A 94 4.13 -1.23 3.82
C THR A 94 5.09 -0.20 4.40
N TYR A 95 6.39 -0.41 4.26
CA TYR A 95 7.41 0.47 4.80
C TYR A 95 7.79 1.57 3.82
N GLU A 96 8.18 2.71 4.39
CA GLU A 96 8.80 3.83 3.68
C GLU A 96 9.84 4.48 4.58
N HIS A 97 11.07 4.57 4.08
CA HIS A 97 12.14 5.28 4.79
C HIS A 97 11.92 6.78 4.71
N ARG A 98 11.61 7.41 5.85
CA ARG A 98 11.29 8.85 5.95
C ARG A 98 12.37 9.69 6.62
N SER A 99 13.51 9.08 6.99
CA SER A 99 14.64 9.81 7.55
C SER A 99 15.28 10.71 6.48
N LYS A 100 15.92 11.80 6.92
CA LYS A 100 16.77 12.64 6.06
C LYS A 100 18.10 11.94 5.71
N GLU A 101 18.48 10.93 6.46
CA GLU A 101 19.64 10.10 6.19
C GLU A 101 19.33 9.12 5.08
N LEU A 102 20.35 8.71 4.30
CA LEU A 102 20.20 7.71 3.28
C LEU A 102 19.76 6.38 3.93
N ALA A 103 18.74 5.74 3.34
CA ALA A 103 18.36 4.40 3.75
C ALA A 103 19.58 3.45 3.64
N PRO A 104 19.82 2.59 4.63
CA PRO A 104 20.85 1.57 4.50
C PRO A 104 20.51 0.64 3.34
N PRO A 105 21.53 0.06 2.66
CA PRO A 105 21.28 -0.89 1.61
C PRO A 105 20.48 -2.09 2.15
N PRO A 106 19.42 -2.53 1.44
CA PRO A 106 18.58 -3.60 1.92
C PRO A 106 19.37 -4.91 1.99
N TRP A 107 19.20 -5.63 3.10
CA TRP A 107 19.78 -6.95 3.29
C TRP A 107 18.67 -8.01 3.27
N PHE A 108 18.96 -9.16 2.65
CA PHE A 108 18.00 -10.25 2.51
C PHE A 108 18.58 -11.54 3.10
N PRO A 109 17.94 -12.12 4.13
CA PRO A 109 18.37 -13.37 4.76
C PRO A 109 18.50 -14.54 3.78
N THR A 110 17.68 -14.58 2.73
CA THR A 110 17.67 -15.66 1.76
C THR A 110 17.81 -15.16 0.33
N ALA A 111 18.37 -16.00 -0.55
CA ALA A 111 18.47 -15.70 -1.97
C ALA A 111 17.08 -15.54 -2.62
N ARG A 112 16.08 -16.29 -2.13
CA ARG A 112 14.70 -16.23 -2.61
C ARG A 112 14.08 -14.88 -2.32
N MET A 113 14.22 -14.35 -1.12
CA MET A 113 13.72 -13.00 -0.78
C MET A 113 14.34 -11.93 -1.70
N ARG A 114 15.66 -12.01 -1.92
CA ARG A 114 16.37 -11.07 -2.82
C ARG A 114 15.83 -11.13 -4.24
N GLU A 115 15.63 -12.35 -4.77
CA GLU A 115 15.05 -12.55 -6.10
C GLU A 115 13.63 -11.95 -6.19
N ARG A 116 12.76 -12.25 -5.21
CA ARG A 116 11.38 -11.73 -5.20
C ARG A 116 11.34 -10.22 -5.08
N ALA A 117 12.14 -9.63 -4.21
CA ALA A 117 12.25 -8.18 -4.06
C ALA A 117 12.71 -7.51 -5.38
N ALA A 118 13.71 -8.07 -6.06
CA ALA A 118 14.16 -7.54 -7.35
C ALA A 118 13.09 -7.63 -8.44
N ARG A 119 12.30 -8.71 -8.48
CA ARG A 119 11.18 -8.86 -9.43
C ARG A 119 10.04 -7.88 -9.12
N ILE A 120 9.69 -7.67 -7.83
CA ILE A 120 8.69 -6.70 -7.40
C ILE A 120 9.15 -5.27 -7.77
N GLU A 121 10.42 -4.94 -7.55
CA GLU A 121 10.99 -3.66 -7.95
C GLU A 121 10.93 -3.44 -9.48
N ALA A 122 11.23 -4.47 -10.27
CA ALA A 122 11.11 -4.40 -11.73
C ALA A 122 9.65 -4.22 -12.18
N LEU A 123 8.70 -4.87 -11.51
CA LEU A 123 7.27 -4.70 -11.73
C LEU A 123 6.83 -3.26 -11.42
N ALA A 124 7.25 -2.73 -10.25
CA ALA A 124 6.95 -1.38 -9.83
C ALA A 124 7.47 -0.32 -10.81
N ARG A 125 8.71 -0.46 -11.29
CA ARG A 125 9.28 0.45 -12.31
C ARG A 125 8.42 0.50 -13.58
N ARG A 126 8.02 -0.67 -14.09
CA ARG A 126 7.15 -0.74 -15.27
C ARG A 126 5.79 -0.10 -15.04
N LEU A 127 5.21 -0.31 -13.85
CA LEU A 127 3.93 0.31 -13.48
C LEU A 127 4.04 1.83 -13.43
N VAL A 128 5.07 2.35 -12.76
CA VAL A 128 5.33 3.80 -12.65
C VAL A 128 5.58 4.43 -14.02
N ASP A 129 6.31 3.75 -14.90
CA ASP A 129 6.53 4.23 -16.28
C ASP A 129 5.20 4.35 -17.05
N ASP A 130 4.31 3.36 -16.92
CA ASP A 130 2.99 3.39 -17.57
C ASP A 130 2.06 4.46 -16.96
N GLU A 131 2.08 4.63 -15.63
CA GLU A 131 1.35 5.70 -14.95
C GLU A 131 1.79 7.08 -15.44
N HIS A 132 3.10 7.32 -15.51
CA HIS A 132 3.65 8.59 -15.99
C HIS A 132 3.31 8.85 -17.46
N HIS A 133 3.36 7.83 -18.34
CA HIS A 133 2.96 7.95 -19.73
C HIS A 133 1.47 8.33 -19.89
N LEU A 134 0.64 7.92 -18.94
CA LEU A 134 -0.78 8.29 -18.91
C LEU A 134 -1.06 9.59 -18.15
N GLY A 135 -0.02 10.28 -17.62
CA GLY A 135 -0.18 11.49 -16.84
C GLY A 135 -0.80 11.27 -15.46
N LEU A 136 -0.70 10.04 -14.92
CA LEU A 136 -1.12 9.69 -13.58
C LEU A 136 0.04 9.89 -12.58
N PRO A 137 -0.27 10.12 -11.29
CA PRO A 137 0.76 10.08 -10.25
C PRO A 137 1.35 8.67 -10.15
N GLY A 138 2.67 8.59 -10.00
CA GLY A 138 3.34 7.31 -9.89
C GLY A 138 3.05 6.61 -8.56
N THR A 139 2.84 5.30 -8.61
CA THR A 139 2.78 4.43 -7.43
C THR A 139 4.10 4.51 -6.64
N ARG A 140 4.02 4.56 -5.33
CA ARG A 140 5.21 4.57 -4.47
C ARG A 140 6.04 3.29 -4.70
N PRO A 141 7.36 3.41 -4.94
CA PRO A 141 8.24 2.25 -5.08
C PRO A 141 8.23 1.39 -3.80
N PRO A 142 8.40 0.07 -3.91
CA PRO A 142 8.57 -0.80 -2.76
C PRO A 142 9.88 -0.47 -2.04
N ASP A 143 9.84 -0.46 -0.70
CA ASP A 143 11.01 -0.17 0.14
C ASP A 143 11.39 -1.39 0.98
N PRO A 144 12.42 -2.16 0.58
CA PRO A 144 12.84 -3.38 1.28
C PRO A 144 13.77 -3.12 2.48
N THR A 145 13.95 -1.89 2.93
CA THR A 145 14.89 -1.53 4.01
C THR A 145 14.71 -2.37 5.27
N ILE A 146 13.46 -2.68 5.63
CA ILE A 146 13.16 -3.49 6.83
C ILE A 146 12.87 -4.97 6.53
N ALA A 147 13.16 -5.46 5.34
CA ALA A 147 12.83 -6.84 4.96
C ALA A 147 13.48 -7.89 5.87
N ALA A 148 14.75 -7.72 6.24
CA ALA A 148 15.45 -8.59 7.16
C ALA A 148 14.86 -8.54 8.58
N LEU A 149 14.51 -7.36 9.04
CA LEU A 149 13.90 -7.13 10.36
C LEU A 149 12.52 -7.81 10.44
N ALA A 150 11.66 -7.65 9.44
CA ALA A 150 10.36 -8.30 9.39
C ALA A 150 10.48 -9.83 9.31
N HIS A 151 11.46 -10.34 8.56
CA HIS A 151 11.80 -11.76 8.50
C HIS A 151 12.21 -12.29 9.88
N ALA A 152 13.19 -11.67 10.52
CA ALA A 152 13.71 -12.09 11.84
C ALA A 152 12.60 -12.07 12.90
N TRP A 153 11.77 -11.02 12.91
CA TRP A 153 10.63 -10.95 13.81
C TRP A 153 9.60 -12.06 13.56
N ALA A 154 9.27 -12.36 12.30
CA ALA A 154 8.37 -13.47 11.95
C ALA A 154 8.97 -14.85 12.26
N ALA A 155 10.31 -15.00 12.21
CA ALA A 155 11.03 -16.21 12.58
C ALA A 155 11.05 -16.47 14.09
N GLY A 156 10.72 -15.47 14.92
CA GLY A 156 10.65 -15.60 16.37
C GLY A 156 11.85 -15.00 17.11
N ASP A 157 12.76 -14.31 16.43
CA ASP A 157 13.95 -13.73 17.04
C ASP A 157 13.57 -12.68 18.10
N PRO A 158 14.33 -12.55 19.20
CA PRO A 158 14.06 -11.61 20.28
C PRO A 158 14.18 -10.15 19.80
N LEU A 159 13.43 -9.24 20.43
CA LEU A 159 13.29 -7.85 20.00
C LEU A 159 14.63 -7.09 19.97
N ASP A 160 15.49 -7.33 20.92
CA ASP A 160 16.82 -6.71 21.05
C ASP A 160 17.75 -7.12 19.89
N GLU A 161 17.65 -8.35 19.41
CA GLU A 161 18.36 -8.82 18.23
C GLU A 161 17.77 -8.23 16.94
N VAL A 162 16.42 -8.16 16.84
CA VAL A 162 15.70 -7.65 15.68
C VAL A 162 15.90 -6.15 15.47
N LEU A 163 15.83 -5.35 16.53
CA LEU A 163 15.98 -3.89 16.41
C LEU A 163 17.44 -3.44 16.25
N GLY A 164 18.42 -4.23 16.71
CA GLY A 164 19.85 -3.97 16.60
C GLY A 164 20.20 -2.50 16.87
N GLU A 165 21.17 -1.97 16.11
CA GLU A 165 21.55 -0.54 16.18
C GLU A 165 20.64 0.30 15.28
N GLU A 166 19.57 0.87 15.87
CA GLU A 166 18.89 2.15 15.47
C GLU A 166 18.23 2.27 14.08
N LEU A 167 17.84 1.22 13.38
CA LEU A 167 17.11 1.37 12.13
C LEU A 167 15.70 1.96 12.35
N LEU A 168 15.02 1.56 13.44
CA LEU A 168 13.67 2.01 13.79
C LEU A 168 13.53 2.27 15.28
N SER A 169 12.78 3.31 15.65
CA SER A 169 12.28 3.44 17.03
C SER A 169 11.33 2.28 17.36
N GLY A 170 11.21 1.91 18.65
CA GLY A 170 10.26 0.87 19.07
C GLY A 170 8.81 1.16 18.66
N GLY A 171 8.40 2.44 18.68
CA GLY A 171 7.07 2.85 18.24
C GLY A 171 6.85 2.71 16.73
N ASP A 172 7.87 3.07 15.94
CA ASP A 172 7.82 2.90 14.48
C ASP A 172 7.83 1.43 14.09
N PHE A 173 8.63 0.61 14.79
CA PHE A 173 8.61 -0.83 14.61
C PHE A 173 7.20 -1.41 14.81
N VAL A 174 6.58 -1.15 15.95
CA VAL A 174 5.23 -1.64 16.26
C VAL A 174 4.22 -1.20 15.20
N ARG A 175 4.26 0.07 14.78
CA ARG A 175 3.35 0.60 13.75
C ARG A 175 3.55 -0.13 12.42
N ASN A 176 4.79 -0.30 11.96
CA ASN A 176 5.08 -0.97 10.69
C ASN A 176 4.68 -2.44 10.72
N ILE A 177 4.97 -3.16 11.82
CA ILE A 177 4.54 -4.56 11.96
C ILE A 177 3.02 -4.70 11.98
N LYS A 178 2.27 -3.79 12.61
CA LYS A 178 0.79 -3.80 12.56
C LYS A 178 0.27 -3.62 11.15
N THR A 179 0.82 -2.67 10.39
CA THR A 179 0.45 -2.47 8.99
C THR A 179 0.77 -3.71 8.14
N LEU A 180 1.91 -4.35 8.39
CA LEU A 180 2.29 -5.60 7.74
C LEU A 180 1.32 -6.75 8.07
N ILE A 181 0.90 -6.89 9.34
CA ILE A 181 -0.10 -7.88 9.75
C ILE A 181 -1.40 -7.68 8.95
N ASP A 182 -1.87 -6.44 8.84
CA ASP A 182 -3.10 -6.14 8.10
C ASP A 182 -2.97 -6.48 6.61
N LEU A 183 -1.84 -6.19 5.97
CA LEU A 183 -1.58 -6.57 4.59
C LEU A 183 -1.52 -8.10 4.42
N LEU A 184 -0.81 -8.81 5.30
CA LEU A 184 -0.70 -10.28 5.23
C LEU A 184 -2.05 -10.97 5.39
N ARG A 185 -2.93 -10.47 6.24
CA ARG A 185 -4.32 -10.96 6.37
C ARG A 185 -5.13 -10.75 5.09
N GLN A 186 -4.94 -9.62 4.42
CA GLN A 186 -5.56 -9.37 3.12
C GLN A 186 -5.00 -10.35 2.08
N VAL A 187 -3.68 -10.53 2.00
CA VAL A 187 -3.04 -11.53 1.11
C VAL A 187 -3.59 -12.93 1.36
N ALA A 188 -3.71 -13.36 2.63
CA ALA A 188 -4.30 -14.65 3.00
C ALA A 188 -5.73 -14.84 2.45
N THR A 189 -6.48 -13.74 2.32
CA THR A 189 -7.87 -13.77 1.83
C THR A 189 -7.96 -13.79 0.30
N VAL A 190 -7.00 -13.14 -0.40
CA VAL A 190 -7.10 -12.91 -1.84
C VAL A 190 -6.15 -13.74 -2.69
N ALA A 191 -5.09 -14.34 -2.10
CA ALA A 191 -4.12 -15.14 -2.86
C ALA A 191 -4.82 -16.32 -3.55
N PRO A 192 -4.66 -16.48 -4.89
CA PRO A 192 -5.29 -17.57 -5.63
C PRO A 192 -4.65 -18.92 -5.32
N ASP A 193 -3.37 -18.95 -5.00
CA ASP A 193 -2.69 -20.16 -4.53
C ASP A 193 -2.99 -20.40 -3.05
N ARG A 194 -3.53 -21.60 -2.75
CA ARG A 194 -3.93 -21.98 -1.39
C ARG A 194 -2.75 -22.06 -0.41
N ARG A 195 -1.57 -22.44 -0.92
CA ARG A 195 -0.36 -22.53 -0.08
C ARG A 195 0.11 -21.14 0.29
N THR A 196 0.15 -20.23 -0.67
CA THR A 196 0.46 -18.81 -0.43
C THR A 196 -0.52 -18.19 0.55
N ALA A 197 -1.83 -18.45 0.39
CA ALA A 197 -2.85 -17.98 1.35
C ALA A 197 -2.60 -18.51 2.78
N ALA A 198 -2.29 -19.80 2.93
CA ALA A 198 -1.99 -20.40 4.23
C ALA A 198 -0.71 -19.84 4.85
N VAL A 199 0.35 -19.67 4.07
CA VAL A 199 1.63 -19.07 4.51
C VAL A 199 1.44 -17.59 4.91
N ALA A 200 0.59 -16.85 4.20
CA ALA A 200 0.28 -15.46 4.57
C ALA A 200 -0.49 -15.37 5.89
N ALA A 201 -1.42 -16.30 6.15
CA ALA A 201 -2.10 -16.40 7.44
C ALA A 201 -1.11 -16.76 8.56
N GLU A 202 -0.24 -17.76 8.35
CA GLU A 202 0.83 -18.14 9.30
C GLU A 202 1.75 -16.95 9.60
N ALA A 203 2.20 -16.22 8.58
CA ALA A 203 3.02 -15.04 8.76
C ALA A 203 2.29 -13.96 9.58
N ALA A 204 1.02 -13.69 9.27
CA ALA A 204 0.22 -12.73 10.01
C ALA A 204 0.04 -13.10 11.49
N ASP A 205 -0.08 -14.39 11.79
CA ASP A 205 -0.27 -14.91 13.15
C ASP A 205 1.04 -14.98 13.95
N SER A 206 2.21 -15.05 13.30
CA SER A 206 3.52 -15.06 13.95
C SER A 206 3.97 -13.68 14.49
N LEU A 207 3.46 -12.59 13.87
CA LEU A 207 3.93 -11.23 14.15
C LEU A 207 3.36 -10.59 15.44
N PRO A 208 2.09 -10.85 15.89
CA PRO A 208 1.52 -10.22 17.08
C PRO A 208 2.03 -10.87 18.38
N ARG A 209 3.29 -10.60 18.73
CA ARG A 209 3.95 -11.07 19.94
C ARG A 209 4.68 -9.94 20.67
N GLY A 210 5.06 -10.12 21.91
CA GLY A 210 5.81 -9.16 22.71
C GLY A 210 5.21 -7.76 22.68
N VAL A 211 6.00 -6.76 22.33
CA VAL A 211 5.59 -5.35 22.29
C VAL A 211 4.48 -5.07 21.27
N VAL A 212 4.41 -5.85 20.20
CA VAL A 212 3.35 -5.70 19.19
C VAL A 212 2.00 -6.12 19.75
N ALA A 213 1.93 -7.24 20.47
CA ALA A 213 0.72 -7.71 21.16
C ALA A 213 0.32 -6.74 22.28
N ALA A 214 1.25 -6.39 23.17
CA ALA A 214 1.00 -5.49 24.30
C ALA A 214 0.44 -4.12 23.87
N SER A 215 0.90 -3.58 22.74
CA SER A 215 0.42 -2.31 22.21
C SER A 215 -1.01 -2.37 21.63
N SER A 216 -1.58 -3.57 21.44
CA SER A 216 -2.95 -3.77 20.98
C SER A 216 -3.94 -3.86 22.14
N GLU A 217 -3.45 -4.14 23.36
CA GLU A 217 -4.26 -4.23 24.57
C GLU A 217 -4.47 -2.89 25.29
N ILE A 218 -3.74 -1.83 24.89
CA ILE A 218 -3.92 -0.48 25.43
C ILE A 218 -5.19 0.13 24.82
N VAL A 219 -6.35 -0.30 25.29
CA VAL A 219 -7.59 0.44 25.12
C VAL A 219 -7.48 1.68 26.01
N VAL A 220 -7.34 2.86 25.40
CA VAL A 220 -7.46 4.14 26.12
C VAL A 220 -8.86 4.16 26.74
N PRO A 221 -9.00 4.15 28.08
CA PRO A 221 -10.32 4.29 28.69
C PRO A 221 -10.88 5.63 28.23
N GLY A 222 -12.07 5.59 27.61
CA GLY A 222 -12.79 6.79 27.24
C GLY A 222 -12.98 7.71 28.45
N PRO A 223 -13.11 9.05 28.26
CA PRO A 223 -13.30 9.96 29.36
C PRO A 223 -14.54 9.51 30.14
N THR A 224 -14.31 9.18 31.40
CA THR A 224 -15.39 8.87 32.35
C THR A 224 -16.27 10.13 32.41
N ALA A 225 -17.51 10.05 31.94
CA ALA A 225 -18.49 11.09 32.14
C ALA A 225 -18.68 11.23 33.67
N ALA A 226 -18.07 12.31 34.21
CA ALA A 226 -18.38 12.74 35.58
C ALA A 226 -19.82 13.28 35.57
N GLY A 227 -20.68 12.65 36.37
CA GLY A 227 -22.03 13.05 36.65
C GLY A 227 -22.12 14.34 37.46
#